data_08772285f6b7ebaa0014118c1281434d
#
_entry.id   08772285f6b7ebaa0014118c1281434d
#
_cell.length_a   1.000
_cell.length_b   1.000
_cell.length_c   1.000
_cell.angle_alpha   90.00
_cell.angle_beta   90.00
_cell.angle_gamma   90.00
#
_symmetry.space_group_name_H-M   'P 1'
#
loop_
_entity.id
_entity.type
_entity.pdbx_description
1 polymer ?
#
loop_
_entity_poly.entity_id
_entity_poly.type
_entity_poly.pdbx_seq_one_letter_code
_entity_poly.pdbx_strand_id
1 'polypeptide(L)'
;MRPVATELFGPGGTPRVAIVGAGFGGIAAGVKLRQAGIETFTIYESSLGIGGTWWDNTYPGAEVDVGSHLYCFSFKPNDWTRTHARQPELQKYLEQTVDEFGLRPHLRLGVTVASATWDDVRHVWSVALDDGTVDECHVLISGVGFLNVPRYPDWPGLDVFTGPKFHTARWEHEHDLSGKVVAVVGTGSSATQIVPAIQPLVERLYVFQREPGWVLPKAERDLTDAERAEFAGPLRRRRERLRLRYLLEKSLWRGALYRPGTKVNTIREAVCRRYIDRAFADRPDLRAAVTPGYPYPGKRPVFATTFYPALKSENVELVPKAVASVTETGIVDADGVERAVDVIVMATGFQPANYLARLPLTGRGGETLHARWRGEPRAFLGITVPGFPNFFMLYGPGTNGGEIVTMLEAQAAYAVRAVKRLTRQRVTAVEVRPVFEARWHVWLQSKMNGTSWTMTNNYFRSSTGKIVTQWPYGNLIYTVFVRALGRVSEKTSRRATT
;
A
#
# COMPACT_ATOMS: atom_id res chain seq x y z
N MET A 1 30.01 -36.05 -13.48
CA MET A 1 29.34 -34.79 -13.20
C MET A 1 27.96 -34.83 -13.85
N ARG A 2 26.88 -34.92 -13.08
CA ARG A 2 25.51 -34.91 -13.59
C ARG A 2 25.15 -33.46 -14.01
N PRO A 3 24.40 -33.26 -15.08
CA PRO A 3 24.03 -31.92 -15.49
C PRO A 3 23.04 -31.31 -14.45
N VAL A 4 23.48 -30.28 -13.74
CA VAL A 4 22.75 -29.50 -12.75
C VAL A 4 21.46 -28.81 -13.28
N ALA A 5 21.25 -28.88 -14.59
CA ALA A 5 20.18 -28.15 -15.29
C ALA A 5 18.78 -28.77 -15.14
N THR A 6 18.67 -30.05 -14.77
CA THR A 6 17.39 -30.78 -14.69
C THR A 6 16.75 -30.66 -13.29
N GLU A 7 17.52 -30.32 -12.25
CA GLU A 7 17.05 -30.26 -10.86
C GLU A 7 16.37 -28.95 -10.47
N LEU A 8 16.56 -27.88 -11.24
CA LEU A 8 15.98 -26.57 -10.94
C LEU A 8 14.50 -26.41 -11.33
N PHE A 9 14.02 -27.20 -12.30
CA PHE A 9 12.61 -27.24 -12.64
C PHE A 9 11.90 -28.28 -11.75
N GLY A 10 10.76 -27.90 -11.16
CA GLY A 10 9.90 -28.82 -10.46
C GLY A 10 9.36 -29.93 -11.37
N PRO A 11 8.58 -30.89 -10.84
CA PRO A 11 8.01 -31.98 -11.63
C PRO A 11 7.34 -31.47 -12.90
N GLY A 12 7.63 -32.10 -14.06
CA GLY A 12 7.10 -31.72 -15.38
C GLY A 12 7.74 -30.47 -16.00
N GLY A 13 8.90 -29.99 -15.52
CA GLY A 13 9.61 -28.84 -16.09
C GLY A 13 8.93 -27.48 -15.80
N THR A 14 8.18 -27.39 -14.71
CA THR A 14 7.53 -26.14 -14.25
C THR A 14 8.54 -25.22 -13.55
N PRO A 15 8.52 -23.89 -13.85
CA PRO A 15 9.42 -22.94 -13.18
C PRO A 15 9.10 -22.82 -11.68
N ARG A 16 10.14 -22.78 -10.85
CA ARG A 16 10.01 -22.40 -9.42
C ARG A 16 9.79 -20.90 -9.32
N VAL A 17 8.83 -20.49 -8.49
CA VAL A 17 8.48 -19.09 -8.26
C VAL A 17 8.67 -18.73 -6.79
N ALA A 18 9.41 -17.67 -6.50
CA ALA A 18 9.47 -17.06 -5.18
C ALA A 18 8.56 -15.82 -5.15
N ILE A 19 7.69 -15.74 -4.15
CA ILE A 19 6.85 -14.58 -3.87
C ILE A 19 7.30 -14.01 -2.53
N VAL A 20 7.61 -12.72 -2.48
CA VAL A 20 8.03 -12.03 -1.25
C VAL A 20 6.88 -11.18 -0.73
N GLY A 21 6.39 -11.52 0.47
CA GLY A 21 5.26 -10.89 1.14
C GLY A 21 3.95 -11.65 0.99
N ALA A 22 3.25 -11.88 2.13
CA ALA A 22 1.95 -12.56 2.22
C ALA A 22 0.78 -11.61 2.53
N GLY A 23 0.84 -10.36 2.04
CA GLY A 23 -0.28 -9.43 2.00
C GLY A 23 -1.21 -9.72 0.80
N PHE A 24 -2.18 -8.82 0.52
CA PHE A 24 -3.10 -8.93 -0.63
C PHE A 24 -2.39 -9.26 -1.94
N GLY A 25 -1.22 -8.66 -2.20
CA GLY A 25 -0.46 -8.89 -3.44
C GLY A 25 0.05 -10.31 -3.56
N GLY A 26 0.77 -10.79 -2.55
CA GLY A 26 1.35 -12.14 -2.57
C GLY A 26 0.28 -13.24 -2.56
N ILE A 27 -0.78 -13.06 -1.78
CA ILE A 27 -1.94 -13.97 -1.78
C ILE A 27 -2.60 -14.01 -3.16
N ALA A 28 -2.82 -12.85 -3.81
CA ALA A 28 -3.36 -12.80 -5.17
C ALA A 28 -2.46 -13.54 -6.17
N ALA A 29 -1.15 -13.39 -6.07
CA ALA A 29 -0.20 -14.09 -6.93
C ALA A 29 -0.24 -15.61 -6.69
N GLY A 30 -0.23 -16.07 -5.45
CA GLY A 30 -0.33 -17.49 -5.09
C GLY A 30 -1.63 -18.12 -5.60
N VAL A 31 -2.78 -17.49 -5.37
CA VAL A 31 -4.07 -17.97 -5.89
C VAL A 31 -4.05 -18.07 -7.42
N LYS A 32 -3.53 -17.06 -8.11
CA LYS A 32 -3.48 -17.08 -9.58
C LYS A 32 -2.49 -18.11 -10.13
N LEU A 33 -1.41 -18.42 -9.43
CA LEU A 33 -0.51 -19.53 -9.79
C LEU A 33 -1.25 -20.87 -9.65
N ARG A 34 -1.92 -21.12 -8.55
CA ARG A 34 -2.72 -22.34 -8.36
C ARG A 34 -3.83 -22.49 -9.39
N GLN A 35 -4.58 -21.42 -9.64
CA GLN A 35 -5.59 -21.39 -10.72
C GLN A 35 -4.99 -21.65 -12.11
N ALA A 36 -3.69 -21.44 -12.26
CA ALA A 36 -2.94 -21.70 -13.50
C ALA A 36 -2.36 -23.13 -13.56
N GLY A 37 -2.53 -23.94 -12.52
CA GLY A 37 -1.94 -25.28 -12.37
C GLY A 37 -0.44 -25.25 -12.06
N ILE A 38 0.06 -24.18 -11.45
CA ILE A 38 1.46 -24.02 -11.05
C ILE A 38 1.53 -24.14 -9.54
N GLU A 39 2.10 -25.26 -9.06
CA GLU A 39 2.23 -25.58 -7.63
C GLU A 39 3.68 -25.40 -7.13
N THR A 40 4.63 -25.10 -8.01
CA THR A 40 6.06 -24.96 -7.71
C THR A 40 6.37 -23.52 -7.29
N PHE A 41 5.78 -23.06 -6.18
CA PHE A 41 6.06 -21.73 -5.65
C PHE A 41 6.15 -21.71 -4.13
N THR A 42 6.86 -20.71 -3.60
CA THR A 42 6.96 -20.42 -2.17
C THR A 42 6.64 -18.95 -1.94
N ILE A 43 5.88 -18.65 -0.90
CA ILE A 43 5.57 -17.31 -0.40
C ILE A 43 6.36 -17.09 0.89
N TYR A 44 7.33 -16.19 0.88
CA TYR A 44 8.12 -15.79 2.04
C TYR A 44 7.47 -14.57 2.70
N GLU A 45 7.25 -14.65 4.00
CA GLU A 45 6.70 -13.56 4.81
C GLU A 45 7.54 -13.37 6.05
N SER A 46 7.99 -12.13 6.27
CA SER A 46 8.83 -11.76 7.41
C SER A 46 8.08 -11.80 8.75
N SER A 47 6.78 -11.59 8.71
CA SER A 47 5.92 -11.67 9.90
C SER A 47 5.57 -13.11 10.25
N LEU A 48 5.17 -13.35 11.50
CA LEU A 48 4.70 -14.67 11.97
C LEU A 48 3.28 -15.01 11.47
N GLY A 49 2.63 -14.09 10.78
CA GLY A 49 1.30 -14.28 10.19
C GLY A 49 1.17 -13.61 8.83
N ILE A 50 0.09 -13.96 8.14
CA ILE A 50 -0.25 -13.39 6.83
C ILE A 50 -1.06 -12.11 7.00
N GLY A 51 -1.15 -11.27 5.94
CA GLY A 51 -2.04 -10.11 5.93
C GLY A 51 -1.35 -8.81 5.50
N GLY A 52 -0.02 -8.72 5.68
CA GLY A 52 0.75 -7.52 5.36
C GLY A 52 0.20 -6.30 6.11
N THR A 53 -0.31 -5.30 5.41
CA THR A 53 -0.90 -4.09 6.03
C THR A 53 -1.92 -4.40 7.13
N TRP A 54 -2.73 -5.46 6.98
CA TRP A 54 -3.78 -5.82 7.96
C TRP A 54 -3.26 -6.69 9.11
N TRP A 55 -2.10 -7.27 8.97
CA TRP A 55 -1.33 -7.85 10.06
C TRP A 55 -0.62 -6.79 10.90
N ASP A 56 0.03 -5.83 10.23
CA ASP A 56 0.87 -4.82 10.88
C ASP A 56 0.05 -3.68 11.54
N ASN A 57 -1.09 -3.29 10.97
CA ASN A 57 -1.86 -2.12 11.43
C ASN A 57 -3.07 -2.55 12.26
N THR A 58 -2.81 -2.89 13.52
CA THR A 58 -3.80 -3.37 14.49
C THR A 58 -4.27 -2.29 15.47
N TYR A 59 -3.95 -1.03 15.21
CA TYR A 59 -4.33 0.10 16.05
C TYR A 59 -5.86 0.24 16.15
N PRO A 60 -6.39 0.78 17.27
CA PRO A 60 -7.82 0.99 17.47
C PRO A 60 -8.46 1.80 16.33
N GLY A 61 -9.58 1.30 15.80
CA GLY A 61 -10.30 1.96 14.71
C GLY A 61 -9.77 1.70 13.31
N ALA A 62 -8.77 0.84 13.12
CA ALA A 62 -8.22 0.51 11.81
C ALA A 62 -9.29 -0.08 10.88
N GLU A 63 -9.54 0.59 9.73
CA GLU A 63 -10.54 0.18 8.73
C GLU A 63 -10.18 0.69 7.31
N VAL A 64 -10.83 0.12 6.29
CA VAL A 64 -10.62 0.52 4.89
C VAL A 64 -11.26 1.87 4.55
N ASP A 65 -10.67 2.59 3.60
CA ASP A 65 -11.22 3.82 3.03
C ASP A 65 -12.18 3.56 1.85
N VAL A 66 -12.25 2.33 1.37
CA VAL A 66 -13.01 1.92 0.19
C VAL A 66 -14.08 0.91 0.62
N GLY A 67 -15.24 0.94 -0.03
CA GLY A 67 -16.33 0.02 0.30
C GLY A 67 -15.90 -1.46 0.27
N SER A 68 -16.31 -2.23 1.28
CA SER A 68 -15.88 -3.61 1.52
C SER A 68 -16.08 -4.53 0.32
N HIS A 69 -17.21 -4.42 -0.39
CA HIS A 69 -17.51 -5.21 -1.58
C HIS A 69 -16.60 -4.89 -2.78
N LEU A 70 -15.84 -3.79 -2.73
CA LEU A 70 -14.82 -3.46 -3.72
C LEU A 70 -13.43 -3.84 -3.21
N TYR A 71 -13.15 -3.65 -1.91
CA TYR A 71 -11.86 -3.98 -1.28
C TYR A 71 -11.78 -5.47 -0.92
N CYS A 72 -12.01 -6.34 -1.90
CA CYS A 72 -11.87 -7.79 -1.81
C CYS A 72 -11.48 -8.36 -3.16
N PHE A 73 -10.98 -9.57 -3.18
CA PHE A 73 -10.64 -10.26 -4.43
C PHE A 73 -11.88 -10.50 -5.28
N SER A 74 -11.73 -10.40 -6.60
CA SER A 74 -12.82 -10.67 -7.54
C SER A 74 -13.24 -12.14 -7.56
N PHE A 75 -12.32 -13.02 -7.20
CA PHE A 75 -12.52 -14.48 -7.13
C PHE A 75 -12.98 -14.97 -5.75
N LYS A 76 -12.92 -14.11 -4.72
CA LYS A 76 -13.32 -14.43 -3.34
C LYS A 76 -14.16 -13.29 -2.76
N PRO A 77 -15.45 -13.23 -3.07
CA PRO A 77 -16.38 -12.33 -2.37
C PRO A 77 -16.55 -12.75 -0.91
N ASN A 78 -16.96 -11.82 -0.05
CA ASN A 78 -17.15 -12.06 1.37
C ASN A 78 -18.51 -11.56 1.86
N ASP A 79 -19.00 -12.13 2.96
CA ASP A 79 -20.15 -11.66 3.71
C ASP A 79 -19.68 -10.61 4.72
N TRP A 80 -19.61 -9.36 4.24
CA TRP A 80 -19.14 -8.23 5.06
C TRP A 80 -20.19 -7.80 6.08
N THR A 81 -19.73 -7.51 7.29
CA THR A 81 -20.58 -6.97 8.36
C THR A 81 -20.78 -5.47 8.28
N ARG A 82 -19.89 -4.77 7.53
CA ARG A 82 -19.88 -3.32 7.43
C ARG A 82 -19.68 -2.85 5.98
N THR A 83 -20.17 -1.65 5.69
CA THR A 83 -19.89 -0.98 4.40
C THR A 83 -18.40 -0.72 4.19
N HIS A 84 -17.64 -0.53 5.28
CA HIS A 84 -16.19 -0.40 5.32
C HIS A 84 -15.66 -1.35 6.38
N ALA A 85 -14.98 -2.40 5.96
CA ALA A 85 -14.52 -3.46 6.85
C ALA A 85 -13.40 -2.97 7.78
N ARG A 86 -13.45 -3.39 9.02
CA ARG A 86 -12.39 -3.17 10.01
C ARG A 86 -11.28 -4.20 9.89
N GLN A 87 -10.13 -3.88 10.47
CA GLN A 87 -8.94 -4.72 10.44
C GLN A 87 -9.19 -6.19 10.80
N PRO A 88 -9.89 -6.54 11.91
CA PRO A 88 -10.06 -7.96 12.26
C PRO A 88 -10.85 -8.76 11.21
N GLU A 89 -11.83 -8.13 10.57
CA GLU A 89 -12.63 -8.76 9.53
C GLU A 89 -11.81 -8.96 8.23
N LEU A 90 -10.94 -7.99 7.91
CA LEU A 90 -10.04 -8.10 6.76
C LEU A 90 -8.94 -9.15 6.98
N GLN A 91 -8.41 -9.23 8.20
CA GLN A 91 -7.44 -10.25 8.57
C GLN A 91 -8.07 -11.64 8.44
N LYS A 92 -9.26 -11.83 9.02
CA LYS A 92 -10.02 -13.08 8.88
C LYS A 92 -10.33 -13.44 7.42
N TYR A 93 -10.67 -12.45 6.61
CA TYR A 93 -10.93 -12.63 5.17
C TYR A 93 -9.68 -13.16 4.44
N LEU A 94 -8.49 -12.63 4.74
CA LEU A 94 -7.25 -13.09 4.14
C LEU A 94 -6.87 -14.50 4.59
N GLU A 95 -7.03 -14.82 5.89
CA GLU A 95 -6.84 -16.17 6.42
C GLU A 95 -7.74 -17.18 5.72
N GLN A 96 -9.02 -16.88 5.62
CA GLN A 96 -9.99 -17.72 4.89
C GLN A 96 -9.63 -17.87 3.41
N THR A 97 -9.08 -16.84 2.79
CA THR A 97 -8.62 -16.90 1.39
C THR A 97 -7.44 -17.85 1.24
N VAL A 98 -6.47 -17.78 2.14
CA VAL A 98 -5.31 -18.67 2.17
C VAL A 98 -5.75 -20.13 2.34
N ASP A 99 -6.69 -20.38 3.23
CA ASP A 99 -7.20 -21.74 3.50
C ASP A 99 -8.01 -22.29 2.33
N GLU A 100 -8.98 -21.52 1.84
CA GLU A 100 -9.88 -21.95 0.74
C GLU A 100 -9.13 -22.24 -0.56
N PHE A 101 -8.09 -21.46 -0.84
CA PHE A 101 -7.25 -21.69 -2.02
C PHE A 101 -6.04 -22.57 -1.75
N GLY A 102 -5.92 -23.18 -0.56
CA GLY A 102 -4.88 -24.14 -0.21
C GLY A 102 -3.47 -23.57 -0.28
N LEU A 103 -3.26 -22.32 0.15
CA LEU A 103 -1.93 -21.69 0.09
C LEU A 103 -1.02 -22.04 1.28
N ARG A 104 -1.55 -22.60 2.38
CA ARG A 104 -0.76 -22.91 3.59
C ARG A 104 0.52 -23.69 3.31
N PRO A 105 0.53 -24.76 2.49
CA PRO A 105 1.76 -25.51 2.20
C PRO A 105 2.84 -24.70 1.46
N HIS A 106 2.48 -23.59 0.86
CA HIS A 106 3.39 -22.72 0.12
C HIS A 106 3.94 -21.56 0.95
N LEU A 107 3.47 -21.36 2.20
CA LEU A 107 3.87 -20.26 3.07
C LEU A 107 5.12 -20.62 3.90
N ARG A 108 6.07 -19.69 3.95
CA ARG A 108 7.17 -19.68 4.92
C ARG A 108 7.07 -18.38 5.72
N LEU A 109 6.47 -18.45 6.90
CA LEU A 109 6.29 -17.34 7.82
C LEU A 109 7.52 -17.15 8.71
N GLY A 110 7.76 -15.93 9.20
CA GLY A 110 8.93 -15.58 10.01
C GLY A 110 10.25 -15.65 9.24
N VAL A 111 10.20 -15.55 7.90
CA VAL A 111 11.38 -15.66 7.04
C VAL A 111 11.52 -14.39 6.19
N THR A 112 12.60 -13.67 6.41
CA THR A 112 12.91 -12.45 5.66
C THR A 112 13.79 -12.77 4.46
N VAL A 113 13.35 -12.34 3.27
CA VAL A 113 14.24 -12.31 2.10
C VAL A 113 15.18 -11.12 2.24
N ALA A 114 16.43 -11.38 2.53
CA ALA A 114 17.46 -10.36 2.77
C ALA A 114 17.93 -9.71 1.46
N SER A 115 18.03 -10.49 0.37
CA SER A 115 18.38 -9.98 -0.97
C SER A 115 18.06 -10.99 -2.05
N ALA A 116 18.07 -10.56 -3.32
CA ALA A 116 18.05 -11.51 -4.43
C ALA A 116 18.97 -11.04 -5.58
N THR A 117 19.66 -11.99 -6.21
CA THR A 117 20.64 -11.75 -7.27
C THR A 117 20.32 -12.61 -8.47
N TRP A 118 20.29 -12.00 -9.64
CA TRP A 118 20.10 -12.68 -10.93
C TRP A 118 21.39 -13.31 -11.44
N ASP A 119 21.34 -14.57 -11.80
CA ASP A 119 22.41 -15.28 -12.51
C ASP A 119 22.15 -15.26 -14.02
N ASP A 120 23.00 -14.53 -14.75
CA ASP A 120 22.87 -14.37 -16.21
C ASP A 120 23.20 -15.64 -17.00
N VAL A 121 23.94 -16.58 -16.43
CA VAL A 121 24.32 -17.84 -17.07
C VAL A 121 23.25 -18.89 -16.85
N ARG A 122 22.78 -19.02 -15.61
CA ARG A 122 21.80 -20.04 -15.19
C ARG A 122 20.36 -19.59 -15.40
N HIS A 123 20.11 -18.30 -15.60
CA HIS A 123 18.79 -17.67 -15.69
C HIS A 123 17.89 -17.98 -14.48
N VAL A 124 18.45 -17.82 -13.29
CA VAL A 124 17.76 -17.98 -12.00
C VAL A 124 18.05 -16.81 -11.07
N TRP A 125 17.19 -16.61 -10.12
CA TRP A 125 17.39 -15.74 -8.97
C TRP A 125 17.92 -16.57 -7.80
N SER A 126 19.04 -16.16 -7.21
CA SER A 126 19.51 -16.63 -5.91
C SER A 126 18.89 -15.71 -4.85
N VAL A 127 18.08 -16.28 -3.96
CA VAL A 127 17.32 -15.59 -2.95
C VAL A 127 17.95 -15.87 -1.58
N ALA A 128 18.64 -14.88 -1.03
CA ALA A 128 19.26 -14.99 0.29
C ALA A 128 18.22 -14.71 1.39
N LEU A 129 18.14 -15.57 2.38
CA LEU A 129 17.25 -15.46 3.52
C LEU A 129 18.01 -14.97 4.77
N ASP A 130 17.30 -14.47 5.77
CA ASP A 130 17.85 -13.91 7.00
C ASP A 130 18.51 -14.98 7.92
N ASP A 131 18.15 -16.26 7.72
CA ASP A 131 18.80 -17.39 8.39
C ASP A 131 20.14 -17.82 7.75
N GLY A 132 20.60 -17.08 6.72
CA GLY A 132 21.82 -17.37 5.98
C GLY A 132 21.67 -18.41 4.88
N THR A 133 20.50 -19.03 4.73
CA THR A 133 20.24 -19.96 3.63
C THR A 133 19.99 -19.22 2.31
N VAL A 134 20.26 -19.91 1.20
CA VAL A 134 20.01 -19.40 -0.15
C VAL A 134 19.05 -20.34 -0.88
N ASP A 135 17.93 -19.79 -1.31
CA ASP A 135 16.99 -20.51 -2.18
C ASP A 135 17.14 -20.05 -3.62
N GLU A 136 16.71 -20.86 -4.58
CA GLU A 136 16.81 -20.53 -6.01
C GLU A 136 15.45 -20.63 -6.68
N CYS A 137 15.14 -19.63 -7.51
CA CYS A 137 13.90 -19.61 -8.28
C CYS A 137 14.11 -19.06 -9.70
N HIS A 138 13.21 -19.42 -10.63
CA HIS A 138 13.21 -18.92 -12.00
C HIS A 138 12.50 -17.57 -12.11
N VAL A 139 11.53 -17.31 -11.21
CA VAL A 139 10.70 -16.12 -11.20
C VAL A 139 10.62 -15.58 -9.78
N LEU A 140 10.87 -14.28 -9.64
CA LEU A 140 10.74 -13.55 -8.40
C LEU A 140 9.57 -12.56 -8.49
N ILE A 141 8.61 -12.66 -7.57
CA ILE A 141 7.46 -11.75 -7.48
C ILE A 141 7.56 -11.00 -6.16
N SER A 142 7.62 -9.68 -6.19
CA SER A 142 7.59 -8.84 -5.01
C SER A 142 6.16 -8.40 -4.71
N GLY A 143 5.61 -8.87 -3.59
CA GLY A 143 4.33 -8.47 -3.01
C GLY A 143 4.49 -7.68 -1.71
N VAL A 144 5.65 -7.07 -1.46
CA VAL A 144 5.99 -6.39 -0.20
C VAL A 144 5.19 -5.11 0.06
N GLY A 145 4.45 -4.59 -0.94
CA GLY A 145 3.74 -3.31 -0.84
C GLY A 145 4.67 -2.10 -0.80
N PHE A 146 4.11 -0.90 -0.77
CA PHE A 146 4.90 0.35 -0.73
C PHE A 146 4.74 1.13 0.59
N LEU A 147 3.83 0.75 1.48
CA LEU A 147 3.64 1.31 2.82
C LEU A 147 4.14 0.32 3.89
N ASN A 148 5.37 -0.16 3.75
CA ASN A 148 5.98 -1.17 4.62
C ASN A 148 7.20 -0.65 5.40
N VAL A 149 7.64 0.60 5.15
CA VAL A 149 8.70 1.26 5.88
C VAL A 149 8.09 2.42 6.67
N PRO A 150 7.83 2.26 7.99
CA PRO A 150 7.36 3.33 8.84
C PRO A 150 8.35 4.50 8.86
N ARG A 151 7.83 5.72 8.97
CA ARG A 151 8.65 6.92 9.11
C ARG A 151 8.73 7.31 10.58
N TYR A 152 9.82 6.94 11.22
CA TYR A 152 10.14 7.45 12.55
C TYR A 152 10.69 8.87 12.43
N PRO A 153 10.23 9.80 13.27
CA PRO A 153 10.76 11.15 13.30
C PRO A 153 12.13 11.19 13.98
N ASP A 154 12.93 12.17 13.58
CA ASP A 154 14.21 12.48 14.20
C ASP A 154 14.03 13.76 15.06
N TRP A 155 13.24 13.62 16.13
CA TRP A 155 13.04 14.72 17.08
C TRP A 155 14.12 14.71 18.15
N PRO A 156 14.78 15.86 18.40
CA PRO A 156 15.68 15.97 19.54
C PRO A 156 14.98 15.51 20.83
N GLY A 157 15.65 14.66 21.59
CA GLY A 157 15.14 14.17 22.87
C GLY A 157 14.12 13.03 22.81
N LEU A 158 13.82 12.47 21.62
CA LEU A 158 12.87 11.36 21.54
C LEU A 158 13.37 10.11 22.29
N ASP A 159 14.67 9.91 22.38
CA ASP A 159 15.33 8.78 23.07
C ASP A 159 15.23 8.89 24.60
N VAL A 160 15.21 10.12 25.16
CA VAL A 160 15.12 10.34 26.61
C VAL A 160 13.71 10.30 27.17
N PHE A 161 12.67 10.28 26.34
CA PHE A 161 11.30 10.13 26.79
C PHE A 161 11.10 8.81 27.52
N THR A 162 10.62 8.86 28.74
CA THR A 162 10.49 7.69 29.63
C THR A 162 9.22 6.87 29.42
N GLY A 163 8.18 7.46 28.85
CA GLY A 163 6.93 6.79 28.55
C GLY A 163 6.98 5.93 27.29
N PRO A 164 5.94 5.12 27.03
CA PRO A 164 5.77 4.40 25.78
C PRO A 164 5.73 5.35 24.57
N LYS A 165 6.47 4.96 23.50
CA LYS A 165 6.53 5.72 22.26
C LYS A 165 6.62 4.76 21.08
N PHE A 166 5.54 4.65 20.32
CA PHE A 166 5.44 3.67 19.23
C PHE A 166 4.77 4.24 17.98
N HIS A 167 5.10 3.61 16.85
CA HIS A 167 4.49 3.97 15.57
C HIS A 167 3.17 3.19 15.35
N THR A 168 2.19 3.81 14.71
CA THR A 168 0.87 3.19 14.46
C THR A 168 0.94 1.85 13.73
N ALA A 169 1.94 1.63 12.87
CA ALA A 169 2.17 0.35 12.20
C ALA A 169 2.89 -0.70 13.09
N ARG A 170 3.16 -0.39 14.32
CA ARG A 170 3.75 -1.26 15.35
C ARG A 170 3.07 -0.91 16.67
N TRP A 171 1.74 -1.13 16.69
CA TRP A 171 0.93 -0.81 17.84
C TRP A 171 1.26 -1.76 19.00
N GLU A 172 1.58 -1.18 20.16
CA GLU A 172 1.95 -1.93 21.37
C GLU A 172 0.71 -2.09 22.24
N HIS A 173 0.04 -3.24 22.12
CA HIS A 173 -1.24 -3.54 22.77
C HIS A 173 -1.13 -3.72 24.29
N GLU A 174 0.06 -3.95 24.81
CA GLU A 174 0.37 -4.09 26.23
C GLU A 174 0.22 -2.79 27.01
N HIS A 175 0.22 -1.64 26.33
CA HIS A 175 0.07 -0.34 26.97
C HIS A 175 -1.41 0.06 27.01
N ASP A 176 -1.99 0.04 28.23
CA ASP A 176 -3.32 0.57 28.48
C ASP A 176 -3.29 2.11 28.45
N LEU A 177 -4.10 2.68 27.59
CA LEU A 177 -4.24 4.13 27.44
C LEU A 177 -5.32 4.75 28.36
N SER A 178 -6.06 3.93 29.12
CA SER A 178 -7.15 4.40 29.98
C SER A 178 -6.66 5.38 31.03
N GLY A 179 -7.26 6.57 31.08
CA GLY A 179 -6.89 7.64 32.01
C GLY A 179 -5.51 8.24 31.79
N LYS A 180 -4.88 7.99 30.65
CA LYS A 180 -3.56 8.55 30.30
C LYS A 180 -3.68 9.86 29.54
N VAL A 181 -2.62 10.68 29.63
CA VAL A 181 -2.40 11.83 28.76
C VAL A 181 -1.61 11.36 27.52
N VAL A 182 -2.23 11.42 26.35
CA VAL A 182 -1.69 10.84 25.12
C VAL A 182 -1.44 11.91 24.07
N ALA A 183 -0.26 11.88 23.41
CA ALA A 183 0.01 12.65 22.22
C ALA A 183 -0.09 11.75 20.96
N VAL A 184 -0.95 12.11 20.01
CA VAL A 184 -0.97 11.52 18.67
C VAL A 184 -0.36 12.51 17.68
N VAL A 185 0.74 12.12 17.03
CA VAL A 185 1.47 13.01 16.11
C VAL A 185 1.18 12.67 14.67
N GLY A 186 0.41 13.53 14.01
CA GLY A 186 -0.07 13.41 12.63
C GLY A 186 -1.58 13.44 12.52
N THR A 187 -2.08 13.76 11.32
CA THR A 187 -3.52 13.83 10.98
C THR A 187 -3.81 13.13 9.64
N GLY A 188 -3.03 12.09 9.32
CA GLY A 188 -3.27 11.20 8.17
C GLY A 188 -4.30 10.11 8.47
N SER A 189 -4.43 9.14 7.55
CA SER A 189 -5.45 8.08 7.64
C SER A 189 -5.44 7.31 8.97
N SER A 190 -4.25 6.98 9.52
CA SER A 190 -4.17 6.27 10.81
C SER A 190 -4.64 7.16 11.97
N ALA A 191 -4.17 8.41 12.05
CA ALA A 191 -4.54 9.31 13.13
C ALA A 191 -6.05 9.61 13.14
N THR A 192 -6.68 9.81 11.97
CA THR A 192 -8.12 10.08 11.89
C THR A 192 -8.99 8.90 12.31
N GLN A 193 -8.42 7.70 12.41
CA GLN A 193 -9.07 6.49 12.91
C GLN A 193 -8.76 6.27 14.40
N ILE A 194 -7.51 6.48 14.82
CA ILE A 194 -7.07 6.30 16.22
C ILE A 194 -7.69 7.34 17.13
N VAL A 195 -7.64 8.62 16.76
CA VAL A 195 -8.12 9.73 17.61
C VAL A 195 -9.55 9.51 18.11
N PRO A 196 -10.56 9.25 17.27
CA PRO A 196 -11.90 8.98 17.76
C PRO A 196 -12.03 7.66 18.54
N ALA A 197 -11.16 6.68 18.28
CA ALA A 197 -11.21 5.39 18.95
C ALA A 197 -10.64 5.43 20.38
N ILE A 198 -9.61 6.24 20.63
CA ILE A 198 -8.99 6.35 21.96
C ILE A 198 -9.51 7.53 22.77
N GLN A 199 -10.11 8.54 22.15
CA GLN A 199 -10.60 9.75 22.81
C GLN A 199 -11.49 9.47 24.02
N PRO A 200 -12.43 8.48 23.98
CA PRO A 200 -13.28 8.20 25.16
C PRO A 200 -12.54 7.50 26.30
N LEU A 201 -11.35 6.98 26.09
CA LEU A 201 -10.58 6.18 27.04
C LEU A 201 -9.56 7.03 27.82
N VAL A 202 -9.01 8.05 27.17
CA VAL A 202 -7.88 8.83 27.69
C VAL A 202 -8.34 10.01 28.54
N GLU A 203 -7.52 10.41 29.52
CA GLU A 203 -7.77 11.63 30.31
C GLU A 203 -7.65 12.87 29.43
N ARG A 204 -6.57 12.97 28.67
CA ARG A 204 -6.28 14.08 27.77
C ARG A 204 -5.66 13.59 26.48
N LEU A 205 -6.03 14.17 25.33
CA LEU A 205 -5.50 13.82 24.02
C LEU A 205 -4.97 15.07 23.31
N TYR A 206 -3.67 15.10 23.04
CA TYR A 206 -3.05 16.11 22.19
C TYR A 206 -2.87 15.58 20.77
N VAL A 207 -3.44 16.28 19.79
CA VAL A 207 -3.32 15.90 18.36
C VAL A 207 -2.44 16.90 17.66
N PHE A 208 -1.19 16.51 17.37
CA PHE A 208 -0.23 17.38 16.70
C PHE A 208 -0.43 17.36 15.18
N GLN A 209 -0.63 18.55 14.62
CA GLN A 209 -0.89 18.74 13.20
C GLN A 209 0.10 19.74 12.59
N ARG A 210 1.10 19.26 11.88
CA ARG A 210 2.04 20.13 11.14
C ARG A 210 1.35 20.88 10.00
N GLU A 211 0.44 20.21 9.29
CA GLU A 211 -0.33 20.74 8.17
C GLU A 211 -1.64 19.96 8.02
N PRO A 212 -2.79 20.63 7.88
CA PRO A 212 -4.08 19.96 7.76
C PRO A 212 -4.20 19.14 6.48
N GLY A 213 -4.92 18.02 6.54
CA GLY A 213 -5.30 17.20 5.39
C GLY A 213 -6.72 17.47 4.91
N TRP A 214 -7.00 17.21 3.62
CA TRP A 214 -8.38 17.20 3.13
C TRP A 214 -9.11 15.98 3.68
N VAL A 215 -10.21 16.20 4.38
CA VAL A 215 -11.08 15.15 4.94
C VAL A 215 -12.42 15.14 4.23
N LEU A 216 -12.85 13.96 3.82
CA LEU A 216 -14.15 13.68 3.23
C LEU A 216 -15.02 12.93 4.25
N PRO A 217 -16.32 13.22 4.34
CA PRO A 217 -17.21 12.39 5.12
C PRO A 217 -17.23 10.97 4.55
N LYS A 218 -17.19 9.98 5.45
CA LYS A 218 -17.24 8.56 5.14
C LYS A 218 -18.61 8.02 5.52
N ALA A 219 -19.23 7.27 4.63
CA ALA A 219 -20.54 6.67 4.89
C ALA A 219 -20.39 5.24 5.49
N GLU A 220 -19.52 5.14 6.50
CA GLU A 220 -19.31 3.89 7.23
C GLU A 220 -20.48 3.57 8.14
N ARG A 221 -20.96 2.35 8.09
CA ARG A 221 -21.99 1.80 8.96
C ARG A 221 -21.99 0.28 8.96
N ASP A 222 -22.63 -0.28 9.96
CA ASP A 222 -22.94 -1.71 9.97
C ASP A 222 -23.99 -2.03 8.91
N LEU A 223 -23.90 -3.20 8.31
CA LEU A 223 -24.90 -3.74 7.42
C LEU A 223 -25.96 -4.48 8.28
N THR A 224 -27.21 -4.24 8.00
CA THR A 224 -28.31 -4.98 8.64
C THR A 224 -28.32 -6.44 8.16
N ASP A 225 -28.93 -7.34 8.93
CA ASP A 225 -29.06 -8.76 8.54
C ASP A 225 -29.82 -8.91 7.22
N ALA A 226 -30.82 -8.06 6.98
CA ALA A 226 -31.55 -8.03 5.71
C ALA A 226 -30.64 -7.66 4.52
N GLU A 227 -29.79 -6.63 4.66
CA GLU A 227 -28.83 -6.25 3.63
C GLU A 227 -27.78 -7.35 3.40
N ARG A 228 -27.27 -7.96 4.48
CA ARG A 228 -26.34 -9.09 4.37
C ARG A 228 -26.97 -10.28 3.66
N ALA A 229 -28.23 -10.61 3.98
CA ALA A 229 -28.99 -11.66 3.29
C ALA A 229 -29.18 -11.33 1.80
N GLU A 230 -29.43 -10.07 1.43
CA GLU A 230 -29.47 -9.65 0.01
C GLU A 230 -28.11 -9.86 -0.67
N PHE A 231 -27.01 -9.52 0.00
CA PHE A 231 -25.66 -9.69 -0.52
C PHE A 231 -25.18 -11.16 -0.49
N ALA A 232 -25.88 -12.09 0.16
CA ALA A 232 -25.61 -13.52 0.04
C ALA A 232 -25.79 -14.02 -1.40
N GLY A 233 -26.69 -13.41 -2.17
CA GLY A 233 -26.91 -13.74 -3.59
C GLY A 233 -25.77 -13.25 -4.50
N PRO A 234 -25.22 -14.13 -5.39
CA PRO A 234 -24.07 -13.79 -6.23
C PRO A 234 -24.33 -12.63 -7.20
N LEU A 235 -25.56 -12.51 -7.73
CA LEU A 235 -25.95 -11.45 -8.64
C LEU A 235 -25.98 -10.09 -7.93
N ARG A 236 -26.51 -10.03 -6.70
CA ARG A 236 -26.59 -8.80 -5.92
C ARG A 236 -25.19 -8.29 -5.55
N ARG A 237 -24.30 -9.17 -5.07
CA ARG A 237 -22.90 -8.84 -4.81
C ARG A 237 -22.18 -8.31 -6.05
N ARG A 238 -22.37 -8.97 -7.20
CA ARG A 238 -21.79 -8.53 -8.47
C ARG A 238 -22.31 -7.14 -8.89
N ARG A 239 -23.61 -6.88 -8.75
CA ARG A 239 -24.22 -5.57 -9.04
C ARG A 239 -23.64 -4.48 -8.13
N GLU A 240 -23.53 -4.74 -6.82
CA GLU A 240 -22.96 -3.76 -5.88
C GLU A 240 -21.48 -3.49 -6.19
N ARG A 241 -20.68 -4.52 -6.43
CA ARG A 241 -19.27 -4.34 -6.85
C ARG A 241 -19.17 -3.52 -8.14
N LEU A 242 -20.02 -3.76 -9.12
CA LEU A 242 -20.04 -2.99 -10.37
C LEU A 242 -20.48 -1.55 -10.13
N ARG A 243 -21.45 -1.32 -9.25
CA ARG A 243 -21.91 0.02 -8.86
C ARG A 243 -20.78 0.81 -8.20
N LEU A 244 -20.11 0.23 -7.20
CA LEU A 244 -18.99 0.85 -6.51
C LEU A 244 -17.83 1.14 -7.48
N ARG A 245 -17.50 0.19 -8.35
CA ARG A 245 -16.49 0.39 -9.39
C ARG A 245 -16.87 1.52 -10.34
N TYR A 246 -18.11 1.56 -10.81
CA TYR A 246 -18.60 2.63 -11.69
C TYR A 246 -18.46 4.02 -11.05
N LEU A 247 -18.84 4.14 -9.77
CA LEU A 247 -18.71 5.40 -9.03
C LEU A 247 -17.26 5.85 -8.88
N LEU A 248 -16.36 4.92 -8.62
CA LEU A 248 -14.92 5.18 -8.55
C LEU A 248 -14.37 5.60 -9.92
N GLU A 249 -14.61 4.81 -10.97
CA GLU A 249 -14.13 5.08 -12.32
C GLU A 249 -14.67 6.42 -12.86
N LYS A 250 -15.94 6.75 -12.60
CA LYS A 250 -16.53 8.03 -12.96
C LYS A 250 -15.80 9.21 -12.33
N SER A 251 -15.42 9.11 -11.06
CA SER A 251 -14.69 10.17 -10.36
C SER A 251 -13.24 10.30 -10.85
N LEU A 252 -12.64 9.20 -11.30
CA LEU A 252 -11.26 9.13 -11.79
C LEU A 252 -11.15 9.30 -13.31
N TRP A 253 -12.28 9.53 -13.99
CA TRP A 253 -12.31 9.62 -15.46
C TRP A 253 -11.33 10.67 -15.99
N ARG A 254 -10.41 10.25 -16.87
CA ARG A 254 -9.36 11.06 -17.49
C ARG A 254 -8.48 11.84 -16.50
N GLY A 255 -8.43 11.45 -15.24
CA GLY A 255 -7.63 12.12 -14.20
C GLY A 255 -8.18 13.49 -13.76
N ALA A 256 -9.43 13.80 -14.09
CA ALA A 256 -10.05 15.08 -13.77
C ALA A 256 -10.08 15.39 -12.26
N LEU A 257 -10.21 14.35 -11.41
CA LEU A 257 -10.19 14.50 -9.96
C LEU A 257 -8.90 15.18 -9.45
N TYR A 258 -7.78 14.88 -10.08
CA TYR A 258 -6.45 15.34 -9.64
C TYR A 258 -6.02 16.67 -10.25
N ARG A 259 -6.87 17.30 -11.09
CA ARG A 259 -6.57 18.56 -11.77
C ARG A 259 -7.40 19.70 -11.20
N PRO A 260 -6.79 20.66 -10.49
CA PRO A 260 -7.48 21.85 -9.99
C PRO A 260 -8.25 22.57 -11.10
N GLY A 261 -9.42 23.10 -10.75
CA GLY A 261 -10.30 23.82 -11.69
C GLY A 261 -11.19 22.95 -12.56
N THR A 262 -11.02 21.63 -12.59
CA THR A 262 -11.98 20.74 -13.26
C THR A 262 -13.27 20.61 -12.43
N LYS A 263 -14.41 20.43 -13.09
CA LYS A 263 -15.71 20.28 -12.41
C LYS A 263 -15.71 19.23 -11.30
N VAL A 264 -15.08 18.06 -11.54
CA VAL A 264 -15.01 16.97 -10.55
C VAL A 264 -14.15 17.38 -9.35
N ASN A 265 -12.99 18.00 -9.59
CA ASN A 265 -12.09 18.48 -8.56
C ASN A 265 -12.78 19.54 -7.69
N THR A 266 -13.35 20.57 -8.31
CA THR A 266 -14.06 21.68 -7.62
C THR A 266 -15.23 21.16 -6.78
N ILE A 267 -16.03 20.22 -7.29
CA ILE A 267 -17.13 19.62 -6.52
C ILE A 267 -16.58 18.88 -5.29
N ARG A 268 -15.50 18.10 -5.44
CA ARG A 268 -14.92 17.34 -4.34
C ARG A 268 -14.29 18.25 -3.27
N GLU A 269 -13.56 19.28 -3.70
CA GLU A 269 -13.03 20.28 -2.77
C GLU A 269 -14.18 20.99 -2.03
N ALA A 270 -15.23 21.39 -2.71
CA ALA A 270 -16.41 22.01 -2.09
C ALA A 270 -17.13 21.07 -1.08
N VAL A 271 -17.11 19.76 -1.32
CA VAL A 271 -17.63 18.79 -0.33
C VAL A 271 -16.78 18.82 0.94
N CYS A 272 -15.44 18.81 0.82
CA CYS A 272 -14.55 18.90 1.98
C CYS A 272 -14.75 20.21 2.74
N ARG A 273 -14.79 21.35 2.05
CA ARG A 273 -14.99 22.66 2.67
C ARG A 273 -16.31 22.74 3.42
N ARG A 274 -17.42 22.32 2.80
CA ARG A 274 -18.73 22.27 3.46
C ARG A 274 -18.74 21.32 4.67
N TYR A 275 -17.97 20.23 4.63
CA TYR A 275 -17.85 19.33 5.79
C TYR A 275 -17.14 20.03 6.93
N ILE A 276 -16.03 20.74 6.68
CA ILE A 276 -15.30 21.53 7.67
C ILE A 276 -16.23 22.64 8.24
N ASP A 277 -16.90 23.40 7.37
CA ASP A 277 -17.78 24.51 7.75
C ASP A 277 -18.92 24.05 8.69
N ARG A 278 -19.52 22.88 8.39
CA ARG A 278 -20.59 22.31 9.23
C ARG A 278 -20.05 21.75 10.54
N ALA A 279 -18.93 21.05 10.52
CA ALA A 279 -18.35 20.43 11.71
C ALA A 279 -17.91 21.45 12.75
N PHE A 280 -17.40 22.60 12.30
CA PHE A 280 -16.81 23.65 13.16
C PHE A 280 -17.52 25.00 13.01
N ALA A 281 -18.84 24.99 12.82
CA ALA A 281 -19.63 26.24 12.74
C ALA A 281 -19.54 27.06 14.03
N ASP A 282 -19.41 26.41 15.18
CA ASP A 282 -19.31 26.94 16.55
C ASP A 282 -17.85 27.09 17.04
N ARG A 283 -16.86 26.63 16.26
CA ARG A 283 -15.43 26.64 16.64
C ARG A 283 -14.56 27.19 15.49
N PRO A 284 -14.56 28.55 15.31
CA PRO A 284 -13.82 29.19 14.22
C PRO A 284 -12.29 28.97 14.31
N ASP A 285 -11.76 28.78 15.51
CA ASP A 285 -10.38 28.42 15.80
C ASP A 285 -10.01 27.07 15.16
N LEU A 286 -10.77 26.01 15.46
CA LEU A 286 -10.57 24.68 14.87
C LEU A 286 -10.81 24.70 13.35
N ARG A 287 -11.86 25.43 12.90
CA ARG A 287 -12.14 25.58 11.48
C ARG A 287 -10.94 26.12 10.71
N ALA A 288 -10.30 27.15 11.22
CA ALA A 288 -9.11 27.73 10.62
C ALA A 288 -7.95 26.73 10.63
N ALA A 289 -7.72 26.04 11.76
CA ALA A 289 -6.64 25.09 11.94
C ALA A 289 -6.74 23.85 11.02
N VAL A 290 -7.96 23.35 10.73
CA VAL A 290 -8.15 22.14 9.92
C VAL A 290 -8.38 22.41 8.42
N THR A 291 -8.41 23.68 8.00
CA THR A 291 -8.65 24.04 6.60
C THR A 291 -7.34 24.01 5.80
N PRO A 292 -7.17 23.09 4.80
CA PRO A 292 -5.95 23.04 4.02
C PRO A 292 -5.76 24.26 3.14
N GLY A 293 -4.52 24.78 3.07
CA GLY A 293 -4.12 25.88 2.19
C GLY A 293 -3.61 25.45 0.81
N TYR A 294 -3.69 24.16 0.46
CA TYR A 294 -3.20 23.60 -0.81
C TYR A 294 -4.34 22.98 -1.62
N PRO A 295 -4.19 22.87 -2.97
CA PRO A 295 -5.24 22.35 -3.86
C PRO A 295 -5.65 20.91 -3.52
N TYR A 296 -6.96 20.61 -3.57
CA TYR A 296 -7.47 19.24 -3.47
C TYR A 296 -7.10 18.42 -4.73
N PRO A 297 -6.72 17.16 -4.62
CA PRO A 297 -6.24 16.38 -3.49
C PRO A 297 -4.69 16.30 -3.48
N GLY A 298 -4.01 17.42 -3.29
CA GLY A 298 -2.54 17.52 -3.36
C GLY A 298 -1.76 16.57 -2.44
N LYS A 299 -2.37 16.18 -1.30
CA LYS A 299 -2.02 15.03 -0.49
C LYS A 299 -3.14 14.00 -0.55
N ARG A 300 -2.91 12.77 -0.07
CA ARG A 300 -3.98 11.76 0.01
C ARG A 300 -5.12 12.29 0.87
N PRO A 301 -6.33 12.48 0.33
CA PRO A 301 -7.49 12.82 1.14
C PRO A 301 -7.83 11.67 2.09
N VAL A 302 -8.31 12.02 3.27
CA VAL A 302 -8.73 11.07 4.30
C VAL A 302 -10.25 10.95 4.29
N PHE A 303 -10.77 9.77 4.54
CA PHE A 303 -12.20 9.52 4.69
C PHE A 303 -12.49 9.24 6.16
N ALA A 304 -13.17 10.17 6.84
CA ALA A 304 -13.47 10.04 8.26
C ALA A 304 -14.72 10.85 8.62
N THR A 305 -15.65 10.25 9.35
CA THR A 305 -16.87 10.91 9.87
C THR A 305 -16.73 11.26 11.34
N THR A 306 -15.99 10.46 12.11
CA THR A 306 -15.86 10.58 13.56
C THR A 306 -14.71 11.48 14.01
N PHE A 307 -13.75 11.79 13.12
CA PHE A 307 -12.55 12.54 13.47
C PHE A 307 -12.83 14.00 13.90
N TYR A 308 -13.61 14.74 13.12
CA TYR A 308 -13.94 16.14 13.47
C TYR A 308 -14.79 16.26 14.74
N PRO A 309 -15.80 15.41 14.98
CA PRO A 309 -16.46 15.35 16.27
C PRO A 309 -15.50 15.09 17.45
N ALA A 310 -14.55 14.15 17.30
CA ALA A 310 -13.56 13.86 18.33
C ALA A 310 -12.65 15.07 18.64
N LEU A 311 -12.28 15.87 17.65
CA LEU A 311 -11.48 17.10 17.86
C LEU A 311 -12.24 18.19 18.67
N LYS A 312 -13.57 18.10 18.78
CA LYS A 312 -14.40 19.03 19.57
C LYS A 312 -14.61 18.57 21.02
N SER A 313 -14.17 17.36 21.36
CA SER A 313 -14.33 16.84 22.72
C SER A 313 -13.47 17.64 23.70
N GLU A 314 -13.98 17.83 24.94
CA GLU A 314 -13.36 18.66 25.99
C GLU A 314 -11.95 18.18 26.37
N ASN A 315 -11.73 16.86 26.31
CA ASN A 315 -10.43 16.25 26.60
C ASN A 315 -9.48 16.20 25.39
N VAL A 316 -9.81 16.83 24.27
CA VAL A 316 -8.95 16.86 23.05
C VAL A 316 -8.46 18.27 22.77
N GLU A 317 -7.18 18.40 22.53
CA GLU A 317 -6.56 19.62 22.04
C GLU A 317 -5.87 19.37 20.70
N LEU A 318 -6.35 20.05 19.65
CA LEU A 318 -5.64 20.10 18.38
C LEU A 318 -4.48 21.11 18.50
N VAL A 319 -3.26 20.65 18.35
CA VAL A 319 -2.05 21.47 18.31
C VAL A 319 -1.64 21.68 16.86
N PRO A 320 -2.00 22.83 16.22
CA PRO A 320 -1.73 23.07 14.80
C PRO A 320 -0.27 23.49 14.56
N LYS A 321 0.65 22.75 15.13
CA LYS A 321 2.10 22.98 15.10
C LYS A 321 2.85 21.67 14.87
N ALA A 322 4.06 21.78 14.32
CA ALA A 322 4.99 20.67 14.28
C ALA A 322 5.54 20.38 15.67
N VAL A 323 5.95 19.16 15.92
CA VAL A 323 6.79 18.82 17.08
C VAL A 323 8.20 19.35 16.82
N ALA A 324 8.77 20.06 17.77
CA ALA A 324 10.14 20.59 17.74
C ALA A 324 11.12 19.65 18.47
N SER A 325 10.73 19.16 19.66
CA SER A 325 11.54 18.25 20.47
C SER A 325 10.66 17.45 21.43
N VAL A 326 11.28 16.53 22.13
CA VAL A 326 10.67 15.71 23.18
C VAL A 326 11.54 15.85 24.42
N THR A 327 10.93 15.88 25.60
CA THR A 327 11.60 15.88 26.89
C THR A 327 11.43 14.52 27.56
N GLU A 328 11.97 14.36 28.75
CA GLU A 328 11.82 13.14 29.56
C GLU A 328 10.34 12.78 29.83
N THR A 329 9.48 13.80 29.99
CA THR A 329 8.08 13.65 30.39
C THR A 329 7.07 14.35 29.47
N GLY A 330 7.52 14.88 28.33
CA GLY A 330 6.64 15.69 27.50
C GLY A 330 7.06 15.83 26.04
N ILE A 331 6.25 16.57 25.30
CA ILE A 331 6.45 16.88 23.88
C ILE A 331 6.34 18.38 23.67
N VAL A 332 7.29 18.97 22.94
CA VAL A 332 7.41 20.43 22.73
C VAL A 332 7.02 20.76 21.31
N ASP A 333 6.12 21.73 21.13
CA ASP A 333 5.74 22.22 19.80
C ASP A 333 6.73 23.23 19.21
N ALA A 334 6.50 23.66 17.97
CA ALA A 334 7.36 24.59 17.26
C ALA A 334 7.42 26.01 17.88
N ASP A 335 6.48 26.36 18.76
CA ASP A 335 6.48 27.63 19.48
C ASP A 335 7.17 27.50 20.85
N GLY A 336 7.73 26.33 21.19
CA GLY A 336 8.40 26.05 22.45
C GLY A 336 7.47 25.71 23.61
N VAL A 337 6.20 25.44 23.35
CA VAL A 337 5.23 25.07 24.40
C VAL A 337 5.33 23.57 24.66
N GLU A 338 5.70 23.22 25.88
CA GLU A 338 5.76 21.85 26.35
C GLU A 338 4.38 21.37 26.84
N ARG A 339 4.05 20.11 26.53
CA ARG A 339 2.90 19.39 27.07
C ARG A 339 3.35 18.10 27.70
N ALA A 340 3.11 17.95 28.99
CA ALA A 340 3.36 16.68 29.67
C ALA A 340 2.45 15.59 29.09
N VAL A 341 3.01 14.42 28.79
CA VAL A 341 2.29 13.28 28.24
C VAL A 341 2.85 11.97 28.79
N ASP A 342 1.98 10.98 28.96
CA ASP A 342 2.35 9.63 29.37
C ASP A 342 2.78 8.77 28.18
N VAL A 343 2.18 9.01 26.98
CA VAL A 343 2.37 8.17 25.79
C VAL A 343 2.47 9.02 24.52
N ILE A 344 3.40 8.67 23.64
CA ILE A 344 3.54 9.27 22.30
C ILE A 344 3.20 8.25 21.23
N VAL A 345 2.12 8.47 20.47
CA VAL A 345 1.71 7.68 19.32
C VAL A 345 2.14 8.38 18.04
N MET A 346 3.10 7.77 17.33
CA MET A 346 3.63 8.31 16.08
C MET A 346 2.77 7.88 14.90
N ALA A 347 1.84 8.74 14.47
CA ALA A 347 1.05 8.59 13.25
C ALA A 347 1.73 9.31 12.06
N THR A 348 3.05 9.22 12.00
CA THR A 348 3.94 9.97 11.11
C THR A 348 4.05 9.39 9.70
N GLY A 349 3.35 8.26 9.44
CA GLY A 349 3.19 7.66 8.13
C GLY A 349 4.39 6.82 7.69
N PHE A 350 4.58 6.73 6.37
CA PHE A 350 5.51 5.80 5.73
C PHE A 350 6.41 6.53 4.73
N GLN A 351 7.37 5.79 4.15
CA GLN A 351 8.29 6.24 3.10
C GLN A 351 7.91 5.59 1.73
N PRO A 352 6.78 5.95 1.11
CA PRO A 352 6.25 5.23 -0.05
C PRO A 352 7.08 5.36 -1.32
N ALA A 353 7.92 6.40 -1.45
CA ALA A 353 8.83 6.56 -2.57
C ALA A 353 10.09 5.70 -2.47
N ASN A 354 10.36 5.11 -1.29
CA ASN A 354 11.51 4.24 -1.07
C ASN A 354 11.15 2.78 -1.39
N TYR A 355 10.82 2.54 -2.65
CA TYR A 355 10.41 1.20 -3.12
C TYR A 355 11.49 0.16 -2.88
N LEU A 356 11.09 -1.00 -2.36
CA LEU A 356 11.94 -2.17 -2.13
C LEU A 356 13.17 -1.87 -1.25
N ALA A 357 13.09 -0.89 -0.35
CA ALA A 357 14.18 -0.54 0.57
C ALA A 357 14.67 -1.74 1.40
N ARG A 358 13.75 -2.68 1.72
CA ARG A 358 14.02 -3.89 2.50
C ARG A 358 14.29 -5.12 1.64
N LEU A 359 14.31 -4.99 0.32
CA LEU A 359 14.56 -6.09 -0.62
C LEU A 359 15.60 -5.64 -1.67
N PRO A 360 16.89 -5.62 -1.34
CA PRO A 360 17.96 -5.35 -2.28
C PRO A 360 17.96 -6.36 -3.42
N LEU A 361 17.93 -5.85 -4.65
CA LEU A 361 17.94 -6.67 -5.86
C LEU A 361 19.12 -6.32 -6.75
N THR A 362 19.81 -7.34 -7.22
CA THR A 362 20.90 -7.24 -8.20
C THR A 362 20.49 -7.96 -9.48
N GLY A 363 20.43 -7.21 -10.57
CA GLY A 363 20.05 -7.69 -11.88
C GLY A 363 21.24 -8.08 -12.76
N ARG A 364 21.03 -8.02 -14.08
CA ARG A 364 22.06 -8.31 -15.10
C ARG A 364 23.31 -7.47 -14.89
N GLY A 365 24.47 -8.11 -15.11
CA GLY A 365 25.76 -7.42 -15.01
C GLY A 365 26.08 -6.88 -13.62
N GLY A 366 25.42 -7.33 -12.57
CA GLY A 366 25.65 -6.88 -11.19
C GLY A 366 25.03 -5.50 -10.86
N GLU A 367 24.20 -4.92 -11.74
CA GLU A 367 23.55 -3.65 -11.48
C GLU A 367 22.47 -3.80 -10.41
N THR A 368 22.53 -3.00 -9.33
CA THR A 368 21.48 -3.00 -8.32
C THR A 368 20.27 -2.17 -8.77
N LEU A 369 19.08 -2.54 -8.32
CA LEU A 369 17.84 -1.85 -8.68
C LEU A 369 17.86 -0.38 -8.28
N HIS A 370 18.38 -0.07 -7.10
CA HIS A 370 18.48 1.31 -6.60
C HIS A 370 19.51 2.13 -7.38
N ALA A 371 20.64 1.53 -7.79
CA ALA A 371 21.62 2.20 -8.64
C ALA A 371 21.01 2.54 -10.02
N ARG A 372 20.20 1.63 -10.58
CA ARG A 372 19.48 1.85 -11.83
C ARG A 372 18.45 2.98 -11.71
N TRP A 373 17.74 3.05 -10.60
CA TRP A 373 16.72 4.09 -10.38
C TRP A 373 17.30 5.47 -10.09
N ARG A 374 18.52 5.56 -9.54
CA ARG A 374 19.19 6.84 -9.23
C ARG A 374 18.30 7.80 -8.43
N GLY A 375 17.59 7.27 -7.43
CA GLY A 375 16.66 8.05 -6.60
C GLY A 375 15.30 8.35 -7.26
N GLU A 376 15.03 7.80 -8.46
CA GLU A 376 13.77 7.96 -9.20
C GLU A 376 13.18 6.58 -9.53
N PRO A 377 12.45 5.95 -8.60
CA PRO A 377 11.82 4.67 -8.82
C PRO A 377 10.89 4.69 -10.04
N ARG A 378 11.11 3.75 -10.96
CA ARG A 378 10.33 3.61 -12.19
C ARG A 378 10.25 2.16 -12.64
N ALA A 379 9.13 1.82 -13.26
CA ALA A 379 8.89 0.50 -13.82
C ALA A 379 7.88 0.58 -14.95
N PHE A 380 7.98 -0.29 -15.92
CA PHE A 380 6.96 -0.43 -16.95
C PHE A 380 5.69 -1.00 -16.33
N LEU A 381 4.57 -0.28 -16.45
CA LEU A 381 3.28 -0.60 -15.82
C LEU A 381 3.35 -0.75 -14.27
N GLY A 382 4.43 -0.28 -13.63
CA GLY A 382 4.68 -0.55 -12.21
C GLY A 382 4.98 -2.02 -11.90
N ILE A 383 5.32 -2.84 -12.90
CA ILE A 383 5.49 -4.29 -12.76
C ILE A 383 6.92 -4.73 -13.05
N THR A 384 7.52 -4.27 -14.14
CA THR A 384 8.80 -4.82 -14.64
C THR A 384 9.83 -3.73 -14.88
N VAL A 385 11.10 -4.09 -14.68
CA VAL A 385 12.25 -3.18 -14.88
C VAL A 385 13.23 -3.81 -15.84
N PRO A 386 13.75 -3.08 -16.85
CA PRO A 386 14.80 -3.58 -17.74
C PRO A 386 16.07 -3.92 -16.96
N GLY A 387 16.74 -5.01 -17.31
CA GLY A 387 17.90 -5.52 -16.57
C GLY A 387 17.57 -6.45 -15.41
N PHE A 388 16.27 -6.66 -15.12
CA PHE A 388 15.80 -7.57 -14.07
C PHE A 388 14.85 -8.63 -14.66
N PRO A 389 15.40 -9.66 -15.33
CA PRO A 389 14.60 -10.68 -15.98
C PRO A 389 13.78 -11.49 -14.97
N ASN A 390 12.58 -11.92 -15.36
CA ASN A 390 11.68 -12.73 -14.54
C ASN A 390 11.35 -12.13 -13.16
N PHE A 391 11.56 -10.81 -12.99
CA PHE A 391 11.21 -10.06 -11.79
C PHE A 391 9.94 -9.25 -12.03
N PHE A 392 8.98 -9.37 -11.09
CA PHE A 392 7.69 -8.69 -11.16
C PHE A 392 7.35 -8.04 -9.83
N MET A 393 7.07 -6.74 -9.86
CA MET A 393 6.56 -6.02 -8.70
C MET A 393 5.03 -6.01 -8.71
N LEU A 394 4.43 -6.21 -7.55
CA LEU A 394 3.04 -5.91 -7.31
C LEU A 394 2.95 -4.61 -6.53
N TYR A 395 2.18 -3.66 -7.05
CA TYR A 395 2.06 -2.30 -6.54
C TYR A 395 3.36 -1.49 -6.60
N GLY A 396 4.09 -1.63 -7.70
CA GLY A 396 5.33 -0.88 -7.93
C GLY A 396 5.10 0.60 -8.32
N PRO A 397 6.16 1.33 -8.73
CA PRO A 397 6.10 2.74 -9.05
C PRO A 397 5.03 3.11 -10.08
N GLY A 398 4.32 4.23 -9.84
CA GLY A 398 3.29 4.72 -10.76
C GLY A 398 1.98 3.94 -10.74
N THR A 399 1.64 3.25 -9.65
CA THR A 399 0.41 2.45 -9.56
C THR A 399 -0.49 2.79 -8.37
N ASN A 400 -0.14 3.78 -7.55
CA ASN A 400 -1.00 4.21 -6.46
C ASN A 400 -2.15 5.07 -6.96
N GLY A 401 -3.32 4.46 -7.18
CA GLY A 401 -4.54 5.13 -7.63
C GLY A 401 -5.70 4.17 -7.75
N GLY A 402 -6.90 4.69 -7.63
CA GLY A 402 -8.11 3.89 -7.68
C GLY A 402 -8.23 2.93 -6.48
N GLU A 403 -8.57 1.68 -6.76
CA GLU A 403 -8.71 0.61 -5.76
C GLU A 403 -7.59 -0.42 -5.96
N ILE A 404 -6.85 -0.70 -4.89
CA ILE A 404 -5.60 -1.46 -4.93
C ILE A 404 -5.80 -2.94 -5.30
N VAL A 405 -6.84 -3.62 -4.79
CA VAL A 405 -6.99 -5.08 -4.97
C VAL A 405 -7.18 -5.43 -6.44
N THR A 406 -7.97 -4.63 -7.18
CA THR A 406 -8.12 -4.79 -8.63
C THR A 406 -6.79 -4.61 -9.38
N MET A 407 -5.96 -3.66 -8.95
CA MET A 407 -4.63 -3.46 -9.56
C MET A 407 -3.70 -4.64 -9.28
N LEU A 408 -3.65 -5.11 -8.04
CA LEU A 408 -2.86 -6.27 -7.63
C LEU A 408 -3.26 -7.53 -8.40
N GLU A 409 -4.57 -7.77 -8.61
CA GLU A 409 -5.03 -8.89 -9.43
C GLU A 409 -4.58 -8.79 -10.89
N ALA A 410 -4.60 -7.59 -11.46
CA ALA A 410 -4.15 -7.39 -12.85
C ALA A 410 -2.63 -7.61 -12.99
N GLN A 411 -1.85 -7.15 -12.01
CA GLN A 411 -0.40 -7.32 -11.95
C GLN A 411 -0.01 -8.78 -11.70
N ALA A 412 -0.67 -9.46 -10.76
CA ALA A 412 -0.47 -10.88 -10.50
C ALA A 412 -0.80 -11.73 -11.76
N ALA A 413 -1.88 -11.39 -12.47
CA ALA A 413 -2.21 -12.03 -13.72
C ALA A 413 -1.16 -11.80 -14.82
N TYR A 414 -0.50 -10.62 -14.82
CA TYR A 414 0.64 -10.35 -15.71
C TYR A 414 1.81 -11.28 -15.39
N ALA A 415 2.24 -11.35 -14.12
CA ALA A 415 3.33 -12.21 -13.70
C ALA A 415 3.06 -13.69 -14.03
N VAL A 416 1.86 -14.19 -13.74
CA VAL A 416 1.48 -15.59 -14.04
C VAL A 416 1.48 -15.87 -15.55
N ARG A 417 1.10 -14.91 -16.40
CA ARG A 417 1.24 -15.06 -17.86
C ARG A 417 2.69 -15.22 -18.29
N ALA A 418 3.63 -14.48 -17.66
CA ALA A 418 5.05 -14.63 -17.93
C ALA A 418 5.55 -16.02 -17.50
N VAL A 419 5.17 -16.49 -16.30
CA VAL A 419 5.48 -17.85 -15.83
C VAL A 419 5.00 -18.92 -16.84
N LYS A 420 3.76 -18.81 -17.32
CA LYS A 420 3.22 -19.73 -18.36
C LYS A 420 4.02 -19.69 -19.67
N ARG A 421 4.60 -18.53 -20.01
CA ARG A 421 5.46 -18.43 -21.22
C ARG A 421 6.78 -19.17 -21.04
N LEU A 422 7.39 -19.09 -19.86
CA LEU A 422 8.61 -19.86 -19.57
C LEU A 422 8.37 -21.35 -19.82
N THR A 423 7.26 -21.89 -19.34
CA THR A 423 6.91 -23.30 -19.52
C THR A 423 6.60 -23.65 -20.98
N ARG A 424 5.70 -22.88 -21.63
CA ARG A 424 5.15 -23.24 -22.94
C ARG A 424 6.10 -22.99 -24.11
N GLN A 425 6.89 -21.93 -24.05
CA GLN A 425 7.75 -21.48 -25.15
C GLN A 425 9.19 -21.93 -25.00
N ARG A 426 9.52 -22.72 -23.98
CA ARG A 426 10.87 -23.17 -23.65
C ARG A 426 11.87 -22.00 -23.62
N VAL A 427 11.42 -20.82 -23.19
CA VAL A 427 12.28 -19.66 -22.93
C VAL A 427 12.65 -19.66 -21.46
N THR A 428 13.81 -19.13 -21.11
CA THR A 428 14.31 -19.14 -19.75
C THR A 428 14.24 -17.77 -19.07
N ALA A 429 14.10 -16.70 -19.86
CA ALA A 429 13.90 -15.37 -19.31
C ALA A 429 12.91 -14.53 -20.12
N VAL A 430 12.12 -13.73 -19.40
CA VAL A 430 11.19 -12.71 -19.90
C VAL A 430 11.57 -11.38 -19.27
N GLU A 431 11.74 -10.35 -20.08
CA GLU A 431 12.20 -9.05 -19.63
C GLU A 431 11.55 -7.94 -20.47
N VAL A 432 11.22 -6.81 -19.87
CA VAL A 432 10.73 -5.64 -20.61
C VAL A 432 11.85 -5.01 -21.44
N ARG A 433 11.52 -4.59 -22.67
CA ARG A 433 12.47 -3.85 -23.51
C ARG A 433 12.67 -2.43 -22.96
N PRO A 434 13.91 -1.93 -22.84
CA PRO A 434 14.20 -0.61 -22.26
C PRO A 434 13.40 0.55 -22.91
N VAL A 435 13.16 0.49 -24.21
CA VAL A 435 12.40 1.53 -24.92
C VAL A 435 10.95 1.66 -24.46
N PHE A 436 10.32 0.54 -24.06
CA PHE A 436 8.95 0.57 -23.55
C PHE A 436 8.89 1.18 -22.14
N GLU A 437 9.82 0.82 -21.26
CA GLU A 437 9.91 1.42 -19.93
C GLU A 437 10.18 2.93 -20.01
N ALA A 438 11.15 3.36 -20.84
CA ALA A 438 11.47 4.75 -21.01
C ALA A 438 10.28 5.57 -21.57
N ARG A 439 9.61 5.07 -22.61
CA ARG A 439 8.40 5.72 -23.17
C ARG A 439 7.26 5.77 -22.16
N TRP A 440 7.05 4.70 -21.41
CA TRP A 440 6.05 4.63 -20.35
C TRP A 440 6.32 5.67 -19.27
N HIS A 441 7.57 5.75 -18.82
CA HIS A 441 7.97 6.72 -17.80
C HIS A 441 7.74 8.17 -18.26
N VAL A 442 8.18 8.53 -19.46
CA VAL A 442 7.98 9.87 -20.04
C VAL A 442 6.48 10.17 -20.16
N TRP A 443 5.70 9.23 -20.68
CA TRP A 443 4.25 9.38 -20.79
C TRP A 443 3.60 9.58 -19.42
N LEU A 444 3.91 8.74 -18.43
CA LEU A 444 3.33 8.83 -17.09
C LEU A 444 3.68 10.16 -16.42
N GLN A 445 4.94 10.60 -16.48
CA GLN A 445 5.36 11.89 -15.94
C GLN A 445 4.64 13.05 -16.64
N SER A 446 4.41 12.99 -17.96
CA SER A 446 3.63 14.00 -18.67
C SER A 446 2.19 14.12 -18.15
N LYS A 447 1.61 13.01 -17.62
CA LYS A 447 0.26 13.02 -17.03
C LYS A 447 0.22 13.54 -15.59
N MET A 448 1.36 13.61 -14.91
CA MET A 448 1.47 14.25 -13.59
C MET A 448 1.45 15.78 -13.69
N ASN A 449 1.91 16.36 -14.79
CA ASN A 449 1.95 17.81 -14.96
C ASN A 449 0.55 18.45 -14.81
N GLY A 450 0.49 19.51 -13.99
CA GLY A 450 -0.75 20.22 -13.69
C GLY A 450 -1.72 19.47 -12.78
N THR A 451 -1.28 18.40 -12.13
CA THR A 451 -2.05 17.77 -11.04
C THR A 451 -1.77 18.48 -9.71
N SER A 452 -2.71 18.40 -8.78
CA SER A 452 -2.55 18.91 -7.41
C SER A 452 -1.29 18.35 -6.72
N TRP A 453 -0.88 17.13 -7.08
CA TRP A 453 0.31 16.48 -6.51
C TRP A 453 1.60 17.23 -6.84
N THR A 454 1.69 17.82 -8.04
CA THR A 454 2.87 18.62 -8.44
C THR A 454 2.87 20.01 -7.81
N MET A 455 1.74 20.49 -7.33
CA MET A 455 1.56 21.81 -6.70
C MET A 455 1.70 21.77 -5.18
N THR A 456 1.87 20.56 -4.58
CA THR A 456 1.85 20.37 -3.13
C THR A 456 3.11 19.62 -2.69
N ASN A 457 3.65 19.96 -1.53
CA ASN A 457 4.67 19.14 -0.90
C ASN A 457 4.01 17.90 -0.30
N ASN A 458 4.41 16.72 -0.79
CA ASN A 458 3.80 15.44 -0.38
C ASN A 458 4.81 14.29 -0.43
N TYR A 459 4.50 13.19 0.21
CA TYR A 459 5.34 12.00 0.29
C TYR A 459 5.33 11.12 -0.97
N PHE A 460 4.61 11.52 -2.03
CA PHE A 460 4.60 10.84 -3.33
C PHE A 460 5.84 11.11 -4.18
N ARG A 461 6.67 12.05 -3.73
CA ARG A 461 7.86 12.51 -4.44
C ARG A 461 9.06 11.63 -4.14
N SER A 462 9.86 11.40 -5.18
CA SER A 462 11.22 10.87 -5.06
C SER A 462 12.18 11.94 -4.52
N SER A 463 13.41 11.53 -4.25
CA SER A 463 14.50 12.46 -3.91
C SER A 463 14.80 13.49 -5.02
N THR A 464 14.45 13.18 -6.27
CA THR A 464 14.57 14.11 -7.41
C THR A 464 13.39 15.06 -7.55
N GLY A 465 12.38 14.99 -6.67
CA GLY A 465 11.19 15.83 -6.67
C GLY A 465 10.05 15.37 -7.61
N LYS A 466 10.24 14.31 -8.38
CA LYS A 466 9.20 13.77 -9.29
C LYS A 466 8.16 12.95 -8.53
N ILE A 467 6.91 12.96 -9.01
CA ILE A 467 5.84 12.10 -8.49
C ILE A 467 6.04 10.69 -9.05
N VAL A 468 6.47 9.77 -8.21
CA VAL A 468 6.85 8.40 -8.62
C VAL A 468 5.86 7.33 -8.20
N THR A 469 4.95 7.62 -7.26
CA THR A 469 4.03 6.60 -6.74
C THR A 469 2.69 6.56 -7.47
N GLN A 470 2.22 7.68 -8.01
CA GLN A 470 0.83 7.89 -8.37
C GLN A 470 0.46 7.37 -9.76
N TRP A 471 -0.79 6.85 -9.87
CA TRP A 471 -1.50 6.54 -11.09
C TRP A 471 -2.67 7.53 -11.25
N PRO A 472 -2.71 8.34 -12.33
CA PRO A 472 -3.68 9.45 -12.43
C PRO A 472 -5.06 9.06 -12.97
N TYR A 473 -5.30 7.79 -13.25
CA TYR A 473 -6.55 7.31 -13.85
C TYR A 473 -7.22 6.23 -13.01
N GLY A 474 -8.39 5.75 -13.47
CA GLY A 474 -9.08 4.61 -12.88
C GLY A 474 -8.42 3.26 -13.17
N ASN A 475 -8.90 2.23 -12.48
CA ASN A 475 -8.42 0.86 -12.57
C ASN A 475 -8.70 0.21 -13.94
N LEU A 476 -9.81 0.62 -14.60
CA LEU A 476 -10.17 0.11 -15.90
C LEU A 476 -9.10 0.41 -16.95
N ILE A 477 -8.67 1.69 -17.01
CA ILE A 477 -7.61 2.12 -17.93
C ILE A 477 -6.31 1.37 -17.65
N TYR A 478 -5.94 1.24 -16.37
CA TYR A 478 -4.77 0.47 -15.96
C TYR A 478 -4.84 -0.98 -16.43
N THR A 479 -5.97 -1.64 -16.18
CA THR A 479 -6.17 -3.04 -16.56
C THR A 479 -6.07 -3.24 -18.09
N VAL A 480 -6.61 -2.29 -18.86
CA VAL A 480 -6.48 -2.30 -20.33
C VAL A 480 -5.01 -2.21 -20.74
N PHE A 481 -4.23 -1.29 -20.17
CA PHE A 481 -2.80 -1.17 -20.47
C PHE A 481 -2.02 -2.44 -20.11
N VAL A 482 -2.27 -3.02 -18.93
CA VAL A 482 -1.62 -4.28 -18.51
C VAL A 482 -1.91 -5.44 -19.48
N ARG A 483 -3.13 -5.49 -20.02
CA ARG A 483 -3.52 -6.53 -20.98
C ARG A 483 -2.98 -6.30 -22.39
N ALA A 484 -3.06 -5.06 -22.86
CA ALA A 484 -2.71 -4.71 -24.25
C ALA A 484 -1.19 -4.60 -24.45
N LEU A 485 -0.47 -3.96 -23.52
CA LEU A 485 0.94 -3.65 -23.68
C LEU A 485 1.87 -4.75 -23.16
N GLY A 486 1.40 -5.60 -22.25
CA GLY A 486 2.25 -6.60 -21.59
C GLY A 486 3.02 -7.51 -22.53
N ARG A 487 2.38 -8.02 -23.58
CA ARG A 487 3.04 -8.95 -24.53
C ARG A 487 4.01 -8.26 -25.50
N VAL A 488 3.63 -7.11 -26.02
CA VAL A 488 4.41 -6.42 -27.08
C VAL A 488 5.66 -5.74 -26.52
N SER A 489 5.68 -5.46 -25.22
CA SER A 489 6.79 -4.79 -24.54
C SER A 489 7.93 -5.73 -24.15
N GLU A 490 7.68 -7.03 -24.09
CA GLU A 490 8.62 -8.02 -23.59
C GLU A 490 9.57 -8.53 -24.67
N LYS A 491 10.80 -8.84 -24.26
CA LYS A 491 11.73 -9.70 -24.98
C LYS A 491 11.89 -11.00 -24.20
N THR A 492 12.18 -12.07 -24.91
CA THR A 492 12.45 -13.38 -24.32
C THR A 492 13.85 -13.83 -24.71
N SER A 493 14.53 -14.53 -23.84
CA SER A 493 15.81 -15.18 -24.12
C SER A 493 15.77 -16.64 -23.69
N ARG A 494 16.65 -17.43 -24.35
CA ARG A 494 16.93 -18.81 -23.97
C ARG A 494 18.34 -18.86 -23.38
N ARG A 495 18.54 -19.78 -22.48
CA ARG A 495 19.86 -20.12 -21.99
C ARG A 495 20.70 -20.66 -23.16
N ALA A 496 21.96 -20.27 -23.25
CA ALA A 496 22.89 -20.90 -24.19
C ALA A 496 22.99 -22.39 -23.83
N THR A 497 22.79 -23.24 -24.81
CA THR A 497 23.13 -24.68 -24.69
C THR A 497 24.63 -24.75 -24.75
N THR A 498 25.28 -25.00 -23.64
CA THR A 498 26.67 -25.44 -23.58
C THR A 498 26.78 -26.89 -24.01
#